data_d58f453ce3069ea86f72fd20a7e18d84
#
_entry.id   d58f453ce3069ea86f72fd20a7e18d84
#
_cell.length_a   1.000
_cell.length_b   1.000
_cell.length_c   1.000
_cell.angle_alpha   90.00
_cell.angle_beta   90.00
_cell.angle_gamma   90.00
#
_symmetry.space_group_name_H-M   'P 1'
#
loop_
_entity.id
_entity.type
_entity.pdbx_description
1 polymer ?
#
loop_
_entity_poly.entity_id
_entity_poly.type
_entity_poly.pdbx_seq_one_letter_code
_entity_poly.pdbx_strand_id
1 'polypeptide(L)'
;EGIIDADSHYWMNETNPIFDGCIAFAPHPDRIAQMIFICECKNVKITDISLRYAPYWHLFLHGCEDVQIRGVSIKGEPRQYTNDGIDIDCCRRVTVSDCIIDVGDDALTLRADEGQLKEKRACEDVTVTNCVLSAYLDYGIRIGVGAGKIRNCLFSDIRIHNSNSGIGFTAYFALYRSGNAATIENIRFSNILIDADRPLEIRVASQEDAPPALN
;
A
#
# COMPACT_ATOMS: atom_id res chain seq x y z
N GLU A 1 4.95 -5.04 -23.50
CA GLU A 1 3.74 -4.85 -22.70
C GLU A 1 3.06 -6.18 -22.48
N GLY A 2 2.72 -6.51 -21.23
CA GLY A 2 1.98 -7.70 -20.85
C GLY A 2 0.88 -7.36 -19.86
N ILE A 3 -0.15 -8.22 -19.80
CA ILE A 3 -1.24 -8.10 -18.82
C ILE A 3 -1.25 -9.36 -17.98
N ILE A 4 -1.28 -9.20 -16.67
CA ILE A 4 -1.63 -10.26 -15.72
C ILE A 4 -2.99 -9.87 -15.12
N ASP A 5 -4.00 -10.70 -15.36
CA ASP A 5 -5.34 -10.51 -14.86
C ASP A 5 -5.72 -11.70 -13.96
N ALA A 6 -6.08 -11.43 -12.70
CA ALA A 6 -6.38 -12.47 -11.72
C ALA A 6 -7.88 -12.62 -11.45
N ASP A 7 -8.74 -11.92 -12.22
CA ASP A 7 -10.20 -12.07 -12.18
C ASP A 7 -10.77 -12.04 -10.74
N SER A 8 -10.51 -10.95 -10.03
CA SER A 8 -10.90 -10.81 -8.61
C SER A 8 -12.41 -11.01 -8.36
N HIS A 9 -13.25 -10.78 -9.37
CA HIS A 9 -14.69 -10.96 -9.25
C HIS A 9 -15.09 -12.40 -8.86
N TYR A 10 -14.31 -13.39 -9.27
CA TYR A 10 -14.51 -14.78 -8.84
C TYR A 10 -14.30 -14.98 -7.33
N TRP A 11 -13.48 -14.15 -6.71
CA TRP A 11 -13.04 -14.25 -5.32
C TRP A 11 -13.77 -13.28 -4.37
N MET A 12 -14.77 -12.58 -4.86
CA MET A 12 -15.55 -11.62 -4.07
C MET A 12 -16.92 -12.19 -3.72
N ASN A 13 -17.32 -11.94 -2.48
CA ASN A 13 -18.67 -12.22 -2.03
C ASN A 13 -19.49 -10.92 -2.05
N GLU A 14 -20.38 -10.77 -3.02
CA GLU A 14 -21.16 -9.55 -3.26
C GLU A 14 -22.13 -9.18 -2.14
N THR A 15 -22.34 -10.04 -1.15
CA THR A 15 -23.46 -9.95 -0.23
C THR A 15 -23.13 -9.41 1.17
N ASN A 16 -21.87 -9.15 1.51
CA ASN A 16 -21.51 -8.68 2.84
C ASN A 16 -20.98 -7.23 2.82
N PRO A 17 -21.79 -6.22 3.21
CA PRO A 17 -21.27 -4.89 3.50
C PRO A 17 -20.33 -4.99 4.72
N ILE A 18 -19.10 -4.47 4.59
CA ILE A 18 -18.09 -4.55 5.65
C ILE A 18 -18.29 -3.45 6.71
N PHE A 19 -18.91 -2.33 6.33
CA PHE A 19 -19.20 -1.20 7.24
C PHE A 19 -20.59 -0.61 6.99
N ASP A 20 -21.20 -0.04 8.03
CA ASP A 20 -22.45 0.71 7.93
C ASP A 20 -22.32 1.84 6.88
N GLY A 21 -23.07 1.72 5.79
CA GLY A 21 -23.13 2.70 4.72
C GLY A 21 -22.06 2.54 3.61
N CYS A 22 -21.12 1.63 3.74
CA CYS A 22 -20.15 1.31 2.71
C CYS A 22 -20.44 -0.07 2.09
N ILE A 23 -20.75 -0.07 0.79
CA ILE A 23 -20.91 -1.32 0.03
C ILE A 23 -19.53 -1.74 -0.46
N ALA A 24 -18.76 -2.38 0.41
CA ALA A 24 -17.53 -3.04 0.02
C ALA A 24 -17.74 -4.54 -0.13
N PHE A 25 -17.03 -5.15 -1.05
CA PHE A 25 -17.09 -6.60 -1.23
C PHE A 25 -16.27 -7.33 -0.18
N ALA A 26 -16.86 -8.30 0.49
CA ALA A 26 -16.12 -9.17 1.39
C ALA A 26 -15.27 -10.16 0.57
N PRO A 27 -14.00 -10.36 0.93
CA PRO A 27 -13.17 -11.34 0.25
C PRO A 27 -13.65 -12.76 0.51
N HIS A 28 -13.54 -13.62 -0.49
CA HIS A 28 -13.76 -15.06 -0.31
C HIS A 28 -12.70 -15.63 0.65
N PRO A 29 -13.08 -16.53 1.59
CA PRO A 29 -12.13 -17.10 2.56
C PRO A 29 -10.97 -17.86 1.89
N ASP A 30 -11.20 -18.48 0.77
CA ASP A 30 -10.20 -19.27 0.03
C ASP A 30 -9.50 -18.47 -1.09
N ARG A 31 -9.63 -17.12 -1.07
CA ARG A 31 -8.95 -16.29 -2.07
C ARG A 31 -7.44 -16.51 -2.05
N ILE A 32 -6.84 -16.44 -3.23
CA ILE A 32 -5.37 -16.49 -3.35
C ILE A 32 -4.71 -15.30 -2.64
N ALA A 33 -3.45 -15.46 -2.28
CA ALA A 33 -2.62 -14.41 -1.68
C ALA A 33 -2.30 -13.29 -2.70
N GLN A 34 -1.30 -12.48 -2.43
CA GLN A 34 -0.84 -11.41 -3.30
C GLN A 34 -0.59 -11.90 -4.74
N MET A 35 -0.98 -11.10 -5.74
CA MET A 35 -0.78 -11.45 -7.15
C MET A 35 0.71 -11.63 -7.47
N ILE A 36 1.53 -10.66 -7.03
CA ILE A 36 2.99 -10.72 -7.16
C ILE A 36 3.59 -10.46 -5.79
N PHE A 37 4.31 -11.43 -5.24
CA PHE A 37 5.04 -11.32 -4.00
C PHE A 37 6.54 -11.55 -4.23
N ILE A 38 7.36 -10.55 -3.90
CA ILE A 38 8.82 -10.60 -4.04
C ILE A 38 9.43 -10.34 -2.66
N CYS A 39 10.17 -11.32 -2.15
CA CYS A 39 10.73 -11.27 -0.81
C CYS A 39 12.25 -11.39 -0.82
N GLU A 40 12.93 -10.53 -0.06
CA GLU A 40 14.39 -10.54 0.18
C GLU A 40 15.24 -10.65 -1.11
N CYS A 41 14.75 -10.04 -2.21
CA CYS A 41 15.43 -10.03 -3.50
C CYS A 41 16.24 -8.73 -3.69
N LYS A 42 17.24 -8.80 -4.56
CA LYS A 42 18.07 -7.64 -4.97
C LYS A 42 18.03 -7.43 -6.49
N ASN A 43 18.23 -6.17 -6.90
CA ASN A 43 18.25 -5.77 -8.31
C ASN A 43 16.94 -6.14 -9.04
N VAL A 44 15.79 -5.84 -8.40
CA VAL A 44 14.46 -6.12 -8.94
C VAL A 44 14.06 -5.05 -9.94
N LYS A 45 13.58 -5.45 -11.11
CA LYS A 45 13.01 -4.53 -12.10
C LYS A 45 11.64 -5.02 -12.52
N ILE A 46 10.65 -4.14 -12.43
CA ILE A 46 9.26 -4.38 -12.85
C ILE A 46 8.88 -3.21 -13.75
N THR A 47 8.75 -3.45 -15.04
CA THR A 47 8.52 -2.37 -16.00
C THR A 47 7.48 -2.72 -17.04
N ASP A 48 6.70 -1.69 -17.43
CA ASP A 48 5.84 -1.70 -18.61
C ASP A 48 4.86 -2.90 -18.64
N ILE A 49 4.23 -3.19 -17.49
CA ILE A 49 3.26 -4.27 -17.31
C ILE A 49 1.95 -3.76 -16.73
N SER A 50 0.84 -4.41 -17.09
CA SER A 50 -0.48 -4.16 -16.49
C SER A 50 -0.86 -5.30 -15.55
N LEU A 51 -1.23 -4.96 -14.30
CA LEU A 51 -1.75 -5.88 -13.29
C LEU A 51 -3.23 -5.56 -13.06
N ARG A 52 -4.09 -6.55 -13.15
CA ARG A 52 -5.53 -6.32 -13.09
C ARG A 52 -6.23 -7.26 -12.13
N TYR A 53 -7.17 -6.69 -11.39
CA TYR A 53 -8.16 -7.41 -10.59
C TYR A 53 -7.57 -8.48 -9.68
N ALA A 54 -6.55 -8.11 -8.89
CA ALA A 54 -6.02 -8.99 -7.85
C ALA A 54 -7.09 -9.26 -6.77
N PRO A 55 -7.26 -10.50 -6.34
CA PRO A 55 -8.18 -10.82 -5.23
C PRO A 55 -7.62 -10.42 -3.86
N TYR A 56 -6.37 -10.04 -3.81
CA TYR A 56 -5.63 -9.48 -2.68
C TYR A 56 -4.72 -8.37 -3.22
N TRP A 57 -3.61 -8.01 -2.56
CA TRP A 57 -2.66 -6.98 -3.04
C TRP A 57 -2.08 -7.33 -4.42
N HIS A 58 -1.89 -6.31 -5.26
CA HIS A 58 -1.37 -6.54 -6.61
C HIS A 58 0.13 -6.80 -6.62
N LEU A 59 0.92 -5.90 -6.01
CA LEU A 59 2.38 -5.99 -5.99
C LEU A 59 2.92 -5.76 -4.59
N PHE A 60 3.45 -6.79 -3.97
CA PHE A 60 4.03 -6.75 -2.65
C PHE A 60 5.53 -7.05 -2.67
N LEU A 61 6.32 -6.09 -2.23
CA LEU A 61 7.77 -6.20 -2.08
C LEU A 61 8.11 -6.20 -0.59
N HIS A 62 8.82 -7.22 -0.12
CA HIS A 62 9.17 -7.38 1.28
C HIS A 62 10.67 -7.61 1.44
N GLY A 63 11.37 -6.70 2.12
CA GLY A 63 12.80 -6.82 2.37
C GLY A 63 13.71 -6.74 1.13
N CYS A 64 13.24 -6.15 0.03
CA CYS A 64 13.99 -6.07 -1.22
C CYS A 64 14.96 -4.87 -1.25
N GLU A 65 15.98 -4.96 -2.12
CA GLU A 65 16.98 -3.93 -2.32
C GLU A 65 17.20 -3.62 -3.80
N ASP A 66 17.52 -2.36 -4.13
CA ASP A 66 17.80 -1.93 -5.49
C ASP A 66 16.63 -2.26 -6.43
N VAL A 67 15.47 -1.69 -6.12
CA VAL A 67 14.21 -1.96 -6.81
C VAL A 67 13.86 -0.81 -7.74
N GLN A 68 13.47 -1.14 -8.96
CA GLN A 68 12.92 -0.21 -9.93
C GLN A 68 11.55 -0.68 -10.40
N ILE A 69 10.53 0.15 -10.20
CA ILE A 69 9.17 -0.03 -10.72
C ILE A 69 8.87 1.13 -11.64
N ARG A 70 8.58 0.88 -12.93
CA ARG A 70 8.36 1.94 -13.90
C ARG A 70 7.30 1.58 -14.93
N GLY A 71 6.42 2.53 -15.24
CA GLY A 71 5.42 2.35 -16.30
C GLY A 71 4.42 1.22 -15.99
N VAL A 72 4.17 0.93 -14.72
CA VAL A 72 3.23 -0.11 -14.30
C VAL A 72 1.83 0.47 -14.19
N SER A 73 0.86 -0.21 -14.81
CA SER A 73 -0.55 0.10 -14.69
C SER A 73 -1.24 -0.92 -13.79
N ILE A 74 -1.89 -0.48 -12.73
CA ILE A 74 -2.64 -1.35 -11.81
C ILE A 74 -4.11 -0.94 -11.82
N LYS A 75 -4.98 -1.94 -12.02
CA LYS A 75 -6.43 -1.77 -11.98
C LYS A 75 -7.07 -2.81 -11.07
N GLY A 76 -7.66 -2.37 -9.98
CA GLY A 76 -8.43 -3.19 -9.04
C GLY A 76 -9.93 -2.90 -9.09
N GLU A 77 -10.72 -3.68 -8.37
CA GLU A 77 -12.14 -3.37 -8.13
C GLU A 77 -12.24 -2.26 -7.08
N PRO A 78 -12.88 -1.11 -7.39
CA PRO A 78 -12.91 0.03 -6.48
C PRO A 78 -13.55 -0.25 -5.11
N ARG A 79 -14.49 -1.19 -5.03
CA ARG A 79 -15.20 -1.53 -3.79
C ARG A 79 -14.64 -2.74 -3.07
N GLN A 80 -13.47 -3.20 -3.44
CA GLN A 80 -12.79 -4.32 -2.79
C GLN A 80 -11.78 -3.79 -1.78
N TYR A 81 -11.92 -4.18 -0.51
CA TYR A 81 -10.86 -4.03 0.48
C TYR A 81 -9.74 -5.02 0.22
N THR A 82 -8.53 -4.64 0.63
CA THR A 82 -7.33 -5.49 0.54
C THR A 82 -6.86 -5.78 -0.89
N ASN A 83 -7.16 -4.90 -1.83
CA ASN A 83 -6.60 -4.99 -3.19
C ASN A 83 -5.59 -3.87 -3.45
N ASP A 84 -4.72 -3.63 -2.48
CA ASP A 84 -3.68 -2.61 -2.53
C ASP A 84 -2.90 -2.67 -3.86
N GLY A 85 -2.42 -1.52 -4.30
CA GLY A 85 -1.67 -1.41 -5.54
C GLY A 85 -0.22 -1.87 -5.38
N ILE A 86 0.61 -1.03 -4.79
CA ILE A 86 2.04 -1.32 -4.54
C ILE A 86 2.33 -1.18 -3.06
N ASP A 87 2.72 -2.28 -2.43
CA ASP A 87 3.21 -2.31 -1.06
C ASP A 87 4.73 -2.47 -1.02
N ILE A 88 5.40 -1.52 -0.38
CA ILE A 88 6.86 -1.49 -0.21
C ILE A 88 7.15 -1.66 1.28
N ASP A 89 7.53 -2.87 1.68
CA ASP A 89 7.70 -3.24 3.07
C ASP A 89 9.17 -3.57 3.37
N CYS A 90 9.77 -2.82 4.30
CA CYS A 90 11.17 -3.02 4.70
C CYS A 90 12.16 -3.06 3.53
N CYS A 91 11.87 -2.36 2.44
CA CYS A 91 12.73 -2.29 1.25
C CYS A 91 13.65 -1.06 1.30
N ARG A 92 14.75 -1.11 0.57
CA ARG A 92 15.67 0.03 0.48
C ARG A 92 16.17 0.30 -0.94
N ARG A 93 16.43 1.58 -1.24
CA ARG A 93 16.81 2.07 -2.57
C ARG A 93 15.79 1.65 -3.62
N VAL A 94 14.58 2.15 -3.44
CA VAL A 94 13.42 1.85 -4.31
C VAL A 94 13.07 3.08 -5.13
N THR A 95 12.85 2.90 -6.42
CA THR A 95 12.26 3.92 -7.29
C THR A 95 10.95 3.43 -7.88
N VAL A 96 9.92 4.27 -7.82
CA VAL A 96 8.61 4.06 -8.47
C VAL A 96 8.34 5.26 -9.35
N SER A 97 8.17 5.05 -10.65
CA SER A 97 7.91 6.16 -11.58
C SER A 97 6.95 5.80 -12.69
N ASP A 98 6.27 6.81 -13.21
CA ASP A 98 5.43 6.70 -14.41
C ASP A 98 4.31 5.65 -14.26
N CYS A 99 3.79 5.46 -13.05
CA CYS A 99 2.79 4.45 -12.74
C CYS A 99 1.38 5.05 -12.67
N ILE A 100 0.38 4.26 -13.07
CA ILE A 100 -1.05 4.56 -12.94
C ILE A 100 -1.68 3.48 -12.10
N ILE A 101 -2.21 3.85 -10.92
CA ILE A 101 -2.76 2.90 -9.95
C ILE A 101 -4.18 3.33 -9.60
N ASP A 102 -5.15 2.43 -9.81
CA ASP A 102 -6.57 2.65 -9.53
C ASP A 102 -7.15 1.40 -8.86
N VAL A 103 -7.33 1.47 -7.54
CA VAL A 103 -7.68 0.34 -6.69
C VAL A 103 -8.74 0.70 -5.65
N GLY A 104 -9.20 -0.29 -4.90
CA GLY A 104 -10.16 -0.09 -3.81
C GLY A 104 -9.51 0.30 -2.49
N ASP A 105 -8.44 -0.36 -2.13
CA ASP A 105 -7.66 -0.15 -0.91
C ASP A 105 -6.49 0.82 -1.17
N ASP A 106 -5.39 0.74 -0.45
CA ASP A 106 -4.25 1.64 -0.57
C ASP A 106 -3.60 1.59 -1.97
N ALA A 107 -3.43 2.72 -2.65
CA ALA A 107 -2.79 2.70 -3.96
C ALA A 107 -1.26 2.48 -3.85
N LEU A 108 -0.61 3.14 -2.89
CA LEU A 108 0.80 2.96 -2.60
C LEU A 108 1.05 3.01 -1.10
N THR A 109 1.68 1.97 -0.56
CA THR A 109 1.94 1.85 0.88
C THR A 109 3.41 1.68 1.18
N LEU A 110 3.94 2.48 2.13
CA LEU A 110 5.23 2.22 2.78
C LEU A 110 5.00 1.56 4.13
N ARG A 111 5.61 0.40 4.31
CA ARG A 111 5.45 -0.47 5.46
C ARG A 111 6.81 -0.76 6.12
N ALA A 112 6.77 -1.12 7.39
CA ALA A 112 7.94 -1.54 8.15
C ALA A 112 7.57 -2.72 9.08
N ASP A 113 7.03 -3.80 8.49
CA ASP A 113 6.74 -5.04 9.21
C ASP A 113 7.91 -6.01 9.12
N GLU A 114 8.82 -5.90 10.08
CA GLU A 114 10.06 -6.67 10.12
C GLU A 114 9.88 -8.14 10.54
N GLY A 115 8.67 -8.55 10.93
CA GLY A 115 8.44 -9.82 11.63
C GLY A 115 8.77 -11.08 10.83
N GLN A 116 8.78 -11.01 9.51
CA GLN A 116 9.02 -12.15 8.62
C GLN A 116 10.41 -12.13 7.96
N LEU A 117 11.19 -11.09 8.17
CA LEU A 117 12.50 -10.96 7.56
C LEU A 117 13.58 -11.74 8.34
N LYS A 118 14.52 -12.34 7.62
CA LYS A 118 15.73 -12.95 8.21
C LYS A 118 16.57 -11.92 8.94
N GLU A 119 16.68 -10.72 8.38
CA GLU A 119 17.37 -9.59 8.98
C GLU A 119 16.44 -8.38 9.00
N LYS A 120 16.21 -7.83 10.19
CA LYS A 120 15.40 -6.63 10.36
C LYS A 120 16.03 -5.44 9.64
N ARG A 121 15.20 -4.69 8.93
CA ARG A 121 15.64 -3.51 8.19
C ARG A 121 14.53 -2.46 8.06
N ALA A 122 14.95 -1.21 7.92
CA ALA A 122 14.04 -0.11 7.63
C ALA A 122 13.48 -0.19 6.19
N CYS A 123 12.33 0.43 5.97
CA CYS A 123 11.90 0.87 4.66
C CYS A 123 12.54 2.24 4.41
N GLU A 124 13.52 2.33 3.51
CA GLU A 124 14.32 3.55 3.38
C GLU A 124 14.78 3.83 1.95
N ASP A 125 15.12 5.11 1.71
CA ASP A 125 15.62 5.58 0.43
C ASP A 125 14.64 5.26 -0.72
N VAL A 126 13.35 5.58 -0.51
CA VAL A 126 12.28 5.37 -1.47
C VAL A 126 11.98 6.67 -2.20
N THR A 127 11.97 6.64 -3.51
CA THR A 127 11.54 7.75 -4.37
C THR A 127 10.36 7.35 -5.22
N VAL A 128 9.27 8.12 -5.14
CA VAL A 128 8.06 7.95 -5.95
C VAL A 128 7.82 9.24 -6.74
N THR A 129 7.71 9.14 -8.06
CA THR A 129 7.55 10.32 -8.91
C THR A 129 6.68 10.06 -10.15
N ASN A 130 6.05 11.12 -10.65
CA ASN A 130 5.25 11.10 -11.88
C ASN A 130 4.20 9.97 -11.91
N CYS A 131 3.40 9.85 -10.83
CA CYS A 131 2.39 8.81 -10.69
C CYS A 131 0.98 9.39 -10.60
N VAL A 132 0.00 8.62 -11.05
CA VAL A 132 -1.43 8.91 -10.88
C VAL A 132 -2.03 7.81 -10.01
N LEU A 133 -2.60 8.19 -8.88
CA LEU A 133 -3.07 7.28 -7.84
C LEU A 133 -4.55 7.49 -7.54
N SER A 134 -5.29 6.40 -7.37
CA SER A 134 -6.68 6.39 -6.91
C SER A 134 -6.90 5.22 -5.95
N ALA A 135 -7.50 5.49 -4.79
CA ALA A 135 -7.77 4.54 -3.71
C ALA A 135 -9.18 4.77 -3.17
N TYR A 136 -10.18 4.13 -3.76
CA TYR A 136 -11.59 4.47 -3.55
C TYR A 136 -12.04 4.35 -2.08
N LEU A 137 -11.56 3.34 -1.35
CA LEU A 137 -11.95 3.07 0.04
C LEU A 137 -10.92 3.55 1.07
N ASP A 138 -9.65 3.74 0.67
CA ASP A 138 -8.57 4.02 1.62
C ASP A 138 -7.60 5.10 1.09
N TYR A 139 -6.27 4.94 1.17
CA TYR A 139 -5.29 6.01 0.94
C TYR A 139 -4.66 5.97 -0.46
N GLY A 140 -4.56 7.12 -1.08
CA GLY A 140 -3.69 7.29 -2.26
C GLY A 140 -2.23 6.97 -1.94
N ILE A 141 -1.72 7.48 -0.81
CA ILE A 141 -0.41 7.13 -0.24
C ILE A 141 -0.58 6.87 1.25
N ARG A 142 -0.16 5.70 1.72
CA ARG A 142 -0.15 5.35 3.14
C ARG A 142 1.26 5.13 3.64
N ILE A 143 1.61 5.69 4.80
CA ILE A 143 2.93 5.55 5.42
C ILE A 143 2.76 5.19 6.89
N GLY A 144 3.35 4.06 7.34
CA GLY A 144 3.41 3.77 8.76
C GLY A 144 2.91 2.40 9.21
N VAL A 145 2.55 1.51 8.30
CA VAL A 145 2.14 0.14 8.68
C VAL A 145 3.33 -0.66 9.19
N GLY A 146 3.16 -1.37 10.31
CA GLY A 146 4.22 -2.15 10.96
C GLY A 146 4.82 -1.44 12.18
N ALA A 147 5.91 -1.98 12.72
CA ALA A 147 6.55 -1.52 13.95
C ALA A 147 8.02 -1.09 13.76
N GLY A 148 8.53 -1.18 12.56
CA GLY A 148 9.92 -0.81 12.23
C GLY A 148 10.08 0.67 11.88
N LYS A 149 11.06 0.97 11.05
CA LYS A 149 11.41 2.34 10.68
C LYS A 149 11.17 2.59 9.19
N ILE A 150 10.56 3.76 8.88
CA ILE A 150 10.38 4.29 7.52
C ILE A 150 11.11 5.63 7.45
N ARG A 151 12.05 5.79 6.52
CA ARG A 151 12.84 7.03 6.45
C ARG A 151 13.40 7.35 5.07
N ASN A 152 13.81 8.62 4.90
CA ASN A 152 14.47 9.13 3.70
C ASN A 152 13.63 8.89 2.44
N CYS A 153 12.34 9.23 2.46
CA CYS A 153 11.46 9.00 1.34
C CYS A 153 11.05 10.31 0.67
N LEU A 154 11.04 10.31 -0.65
CA LEU A 154 10.64 11.45 -1.48
C LEU A 154 9.46 11.06 -2.36
N PHE A 155 8.44 11.92 -2.35
CA PHE A 155 7.27 11.84 -3.21
C PHE A 155 7.15 13.12 -4.00
N SER A 156 7.15 13.04 -5.33
CA SER A 156 7.07 14.23 -6.18
C SER A 156 6.23 14.03 -7.44
N ASP A 157 5.60 15.12 -7.90
CA ASP A 157 4.86 15.13 -9.16
C ASP A 157 3.77 14.05 -9.23
N ILE A 158 2.95 13.96 -8.18
CA ILE A 158 1.92 12.93 -8.03
C ILE A 158 0.54 13.57 -8.06
N ARG A 159 -0.38 12.95 -8.80
CA ARG A 159 -1.79 13.24 -8.75
C ARG A 159 -2.53 12.12 -8.00
N ILE A 160 -3.26 12.48 -6.93
CA ILE A 160 -4.17 11.60 -6.21
C ILE A 160 -5.59 12.07 -6.50
N HIS A 161 -6.49 11.16 -6.90
CA HIS A 161 -7.89 11.49 -7.18
C HIS A 161 -8.82 10.32 -6.83
N ASN A 162 -10.12 10.60 -6.70
CA ASN A 162 -11.15 9.59 -6.37
C ASN A 162 -10.75 8.70 -5.18
N SER A 163 -10.14 9.28 -4.17
CA SER A 163 -9.65 8.55 -3.00
C SER A 163 -10.43 8.97 -1.76
N ASN A 164 -10.66 8.05 -0.85
CA ASN A 164 -11.22 8.36 0.45
C ASN A 164 -10.23 9.24 1.26
N SER A 165 -8.94 8.86 1.24
CA SER A 165 -7.89 9.68 1.82
C SER A 165 -6.74 9.89 0.83
N GLY A 166 -6.16 11.09 0.81
CA GLY A 166 -5.03 11.42 -0.05
C GLY A 166 -3.73 10.83 0.49
N ILE A 167 -3.14 11.47 1.49
CA ILE A 167 -1.91 11.01 2.15
C ILE A 167 -2.23 10.71 3.61
N GLY A 168 -1.91 9.48 4.05
CA GLY A 168 -2.08 9.02 5.41
C GLY A 168 -0.77 8.67 6.12
N PHE A 169 -0.53 9.29 7.27
CA PHE A 169 0.47 8.84 8.23
C PHE A 169 -0.23 8.04 9.31
N THR A 170 -0.07 6.72 9.26
CA THR A 170 -0.76 5.78 10.16
C THR A 170 0.27 5.03 11.01
N ALA A 171 1.02 5.77 11.82
CA ALA A 171 2.07 5.21 12.68
C ALA A 171 1.55 4.18 13.71
N TYR A 172 0.23 4.09 13.82
CA TYR A 172 -0.47 3.12 14.64
C TYR A 172 -1.38 2.27 13.77
N PHE A 173 -1.24 0.96 13.84
CA PHE A 173 -2.18 0.03 13.23
C PHE A 173 -2.54 -1.09 14.20
N ALA A 174 -3.76 -1.04 14.70
CA ALA A 174 -4.27 -1.92 15.78
C ALA A 174 -4.23 -3.43 15.47
N LEU A 175 -4.09 -3.83 14.22
CA LEU A 175 -4.08 -5.23 13.82
C LEU A 175 -2.73 -5.93 14.05
N TYR A 176 -1.64 -5.18 14.23
CA TYR A 176 -0.33 -5.75 14.51
C TYR A 176 -0.11 -5.87 16.02
N ARG A 177 -0.10 -7.08 16.51
CA ARG A 177 -0.02 -7.46 17.92
C ARG A 177 1.25 -7.02 18.66
N SER A 178 2.17 -6.32 18.00
CA SER A 178 3.44 -5.90 18.61
C SER A 178 3.33 -4.71 19.56
N GLY A 179 2.20 -3.99 19.57
CA GLY A 179 2.01 -2.82 20.42
C GLY A 179 2.92 -1.61 20.07
N ASN A 180 3.77 -1.73 19.07
CA ASN A 180 4.70 -0.69 18.67
C ASN A 180 4.25 -0.04 17.36
N ALA A 181 4.30 1.29 17.31
CA ALA A 181 4.05 2.07 16.10
C ALA A 181 5.33 2.17 15.25
N ALA A 182 5.17 2.33 13.93
CA ALA A 182 6.29 2.63 13.05
C ALA A 182 6.92 3.98 13.41
N THR A 183 8.25 4.06 13.33
CA THR A 183 8.97 5.33 13.40
C THR A 183 9.12 5.91 12.00
N ILE A 184 8.63 7.13 11.79
CA ILE A 184 8.63 7.80 10.48
C ILE A 184 9.53 9.02 10.55
N GLU A 185 10.57 9.08 9.69
CA GLU A 185 11.59 10.12 9.70
C GLU A 185 11.92 10.61 8.28
N ASN A 186 12.18 11.90 8.12
CA ASN A 186 12.67 12.50 6.89
C ASN A 186 11.86 12.12 5.64
N ILE A 187 10.57 12.45 5.63
CA ILE A 187 9.67 12.27 4.50
C ILE A 187 9.43 13.62 3.83
N ARG A 188 9.55 13.67 2.51
CA ARG A 188 9.32 14.88 1.73
C ARG A 188 8.26 14.66 0.66
N PHE A 189 7.35 15.63 0.57
CA PHE A 189 6.38 15.74 -0.51
C PHE A 189 6.63 17.03 -1.29
N SER A 190 6.53 16.97 -2.62
CA SER A 190 6.73 18.10 -3.52
C SER A 190 5.82 17.98 -4.74
N ASN A 191 5.12 19.05 -5.08
CA ASN A 191 4.24 19.11 -6.25
C ASN A 191 3.20 17.98 -6.27
N ILE A 192 2.37 17.90 -5.23
CA ILE A 192 1.31 16.89 -5.09
C ILE A 192 -0.04 17.56 -5.29
N LEU A 193 -0.85 17.05 -6.22
CA LEU A 193 -2.23 17.43 -6.41
C LEU A 193 -3.15 16.38 -5.82
N ILE A 194 -4.01 16.77 -4.88
CA ILE A 194 -4.90 15.85 -4.16
C ILE A 194 -6.36 16.27 -4.33
N ASP A 195 -7.18 15.33 -4.81
CA ASP A 195 -8.63 15.38 -4.84
C ASP A 195 -9.16 14.14 -4.10
N ALA A 196 -9.44 14.28 -2.81
CA ALA A 196 -9.85 13.21 -1.89
C ALA A 196 -10.77 13.78 -0.81
N ASP A 197 -11.61 12.93 -0.21
CA ASP A 197 -12.50 13.34 0.89
C ASP A 197 -11.70 13.83 2.11
N ARG A 198 -10.55 13.22 2.37
CA ARG A 198 -9.58 13.60 3.42
C ARG A 198 -8.19 13.77 2.81
N PRO A 199 -7.84 14.97 2.34
CA PRO A 199 -6.56 15.15 1.61
C PRO A 199 -5.31 14.76 2.41
N LEU A 200 -5.30 15.01 3.73
CA LEU A 200 -4.20 14.65 4.63
C LEU A 200 -4.76 14.09 5.94
N GLU A 201 -4.30 12.92 6.33
CA GLU A 201 -4.67 12.28 7.58
C GLU A 201 -3.43 11.86 8.37
N ILE A 202 -3.37 12.25 9.65
CA ILE A 202 -2.28 11.88 10.56
C ILE A 202 -2.90 11.17 11.75
N ARG A 203 -2.62 9.88 11.88
CA ARG A 203 -3.03 9.05 13.01
C ARG A 203 -1.80 8.63 13.80
N VAL A 204 -1.62 9.25 14.94
CA VAL A 204 -0.60 8.89 15.92
C VAL A 204 -1.33 8.47 17.18
N ALA A 205 -1.20 7.22 17.59
CA ALA A 205 -1.75 6.75 18.86
C ALA A 205 -0.65 6.69 19.92
N SER A 206 -0.97 7.09 21.14
CA SER A 206 -0.14 6.79 22.30
C SER A 206 -0.27 5.29 22.68
N GLN A 207 0.67 4.74 23.44
CA GLN A 207 0.53 3.38 23.97
C GLN A 207 -0.73 3.19 24.85
N GLU A 208 -1.22 4.28 25.43
CA GLU A 208 -2.45 4.29 26.27
C GLU A 208 -3.73 4.12 25.43
N ASP A 209 -3.69 4.49 24.15
CA ASP A 209 -4.84 4.40 23.25
C ASP A 209 -4.90 3.07 22.48
N ALA A 210 -3.93 2.18 22.69
CA ALA A 210 -3.94 0.87 22.04
C ALA A 210 -5.15 0.06 22.52
N PRO A 211 -6.04 -0.41 21.63
CA PRO A 211 -7.12 -1.28 22.03
C PRO A 211 -6.55 -2.54 22.66
N PRO A 212 -7.23 -3.12 23.67
CA PRO A 212 -6.78 -4.37 24.28
C PRO A 212 -6.62 -5.43 23.21
N ALA A 213 -5.54 -6.19 23.28
CA ALA A 213 -5.28 -7.29 22.36
C ALA A 213 -6.52 -8.19 22.34
N LEU A 214 -7.12 -8.36 21.16
CA LEU A 214 -8.16 -9.36 20.97
C LEU A 214 -7.50 -10.74 21.16
N ASN A 215 -7.85 -11.40 22.27
CA ASN A 215 -7.47 -12.78 22.57
C ASN A 215 -8.22 -13.75 21.67
#